data_ec6123f492487b96f22002c39afddb96
#
_entry.id   ec6123f492487b96f22002c39afddb96
#
_cell.length_a   1.000
_cell.length_b   1.000
_cell.length_c   1.000
_cell.angle_alpha   90.00
_cell.angle_beta   90.00
_cell.angle_gamma   90.00
#
_symmetry.space_group_name_H-M   'P 1'
#
loop_
_entity.id
_entity.type
_entity.pdbx_description
1 polymer ?
#
loop_
_entity_poly.entity_id
_entity_poly.type
_entity_poly.pdbx_seq_one_letter_code
_entity_poly.pdbx_strand_id
1 'polypeptide(L)'
;MNCILAGVGGQGTVLASKLIAQAGLSSGQMVRTAETIGMAQRGGCVVSHVRTGKHIDSPLVPVGQADIIIGFEPAEAVRSLPYLKKGGTAVVARKAVRPVTASLTGSSYDGSDMLAYLSENVERLILVDGEAICKAVGSPKVLNIALLGAALEPLGIDAGQMENVIRASVRPQFIDMNLKALHAGMNAARKEQ
;
A
#
# COMPACT_ATOMS: atom_id res chain seq x y z
N MET A 1 9.58 12.57 0.38
CA MET A 1 8.41 11.73 0.69
C MET A 1 8.88 10.46 1.38
N ASN A 2 8.21 10.09 2.46
CA ASN A 2 8.46 8.87 3.24
C ASN A 2 7.19 8.02 3.22
N CYS A 3 7.25 6.81 2.68
CA CYS A 3 6.13 5.90 2.54
C CYS A 3 6.43 4.57 3.25
N ILE A 4 5.43 4.06 3.99
CA ILE A 4 5.41 2.71 4.54
C ILE A 4 4.35 1.91 3.80
N LEU A 5 4.71 0.73 3.32
CA LEU A 5 3.76 -0.24 2.80
C LEU A 5 3.74 -1.43 3.77
N ALA A 6 2.58 -1.74 4.30
CA ALA A 6 2.42 -2.79 5.30
C ALA A 6 1.34 -3.79 4.88
N GLY A 7 1.66 -5.07 4.99
CA GLY A 7 0.73 -6.13 4.62
C GLY A 7 1.24 -7.51 5.01
N VAL A 8 0.58 -8.54 4.52
CA VAL A 8 0.98 -9.93 4.70
C VAL A 8 1.61 -10.50 3.42
N GLY A 9 2.49 -11.47 3.59
CA GLY A 9 3.20 -12.10 2.48
C GLY A 9 2.25 -12.62 1.39
N GLY A 10 2.53 -12.26 0.14
CA GLY A 10 1.71 -12.61 -1.03
C GLY A 10 0.77 -11.51 -1.53
N GLN A 11 0.60 -10.38 -0.83
CA GLN A 11 -0.26 -9.27 -1.25
C GLN A 11 0.38 -8.30 -2.26
N GLY A 12 1.68 -8.46 -2.58
CA GLY A 12 2.37 -7.65 -3.59
C GLY A 12 2.88 -6.30 -3.09
N THR A 13 3.11 -6.14 -1.78
CA THR A 13 3.72 -4.95 -1.17
C THR A 13 5.06 -4.59 -1.83
N VAL A 14 5.91 -5.59 -2.06
CA VAL A 14 7.24 -5.43 -2.70
C VAL A 14 7.12 -4.92 -4.14
N LEU A 15 6.12 -5.36 -4.91
CA LEU A 15 5.92 -4.81 -6.25
C LEU A 15 5.47 -3.35 -6.19
N ALA A 16 4.53 -3.01 -5.29
CA ALA A 16 4.07 -1.64 -5.12
C ALA A 16 5.23 -0.71 -4.67
N SER A 17 6.07 -1.15 -3.73
CA SER A 17 7.26 -0.38 -3.31
C SER A 17 8.22 -0.11 -4.46
N LYS A 18 8.48 -1.11 -5.32
CA LYS A 18 9.32 -0.96 -6.51
C LYS A 18 8.75 0.03 -7.53
N LEU A 19 7.43 0.01 -7.75
CA LEU A 19 6.78 0.95 -8.67
C LEU A 19 6.87 2.40 -8.16
N ILE A 20 6.64 2.62 -6.85
CA ILE A 20 6.84 3.95 -6.23
C ILE A 20 8.30 4.40 -6.35
N ALA A 21 9.24 3.50 -6.07
CA ALA A 21 10.66 3.78 -6.21
C ALA A 21 11.04 4.17 -7.65
N GLN A 22 10.52 3.43 -8.63
CA GLN A 22 10.78 3.71 -10.06
C GLN A 22 10.18 5.06 -10.49
N ALA A 23 8.99 5.41 -9.99
CA ALA A 23 8.40 6.73 -10.23
C ALA A 23 9.27 7.85 -9.65
N GLY A 24 9.80 7.69 -8.43
CA GLY A 24 10.74 8.64 -7.84
C GLY A 24 12.02 8.81 -8.66
N LEU A 25 12.60 7.69 -9.11
CA LEU A 25 13.80 7.71 -9.96
C LEU A 25 13.56 8.40 -11.30
N SER A 26 12.42 8.13 -11.95
CA SER A 26 12.08 8.77 -13.23
C SER A 26 11.83 10.28 -13.10
N SER A 27 11.54 10.77 -11.90
CA SER A 27 11.46 12.20 -11.58
C SER A 27 12.79 12.81 -11.15
N GLY A 28 13.92 12.09 -11.30
CA GLY A 28 15.25 12.57 -10.92
C GLY A 28 15.48 12.66 -9.41
N GLN A 29 14.65 12.01 -8.59
CA GLN A 29 14.82 12.00 -7.15
C GLN A 29 15.80 10.91 -6.71
N MET A 30 16.51 11.15 -5.60
CA MET A 30 17.17 10.07 -4.87
C MET A 30 16.10 9.17 -4.25
N VAL A 31 16.29 7.86 -4.35
CA VAL A 31 15.39 6.86 -3.79
C VAL A 31 16.15 5.87 -2.93
N ARG A 32 15.62 5.56 -1.76
CA ARG A 32 16.09 4.49 -0.89
C ARG A 32 14.90 3.61 -0.50
N THR A 33 15.11 2.30 -0.52
CA THR A 33 14.11 1.32 -0.12
C THR A 33 14.72 0.33 0.86
N ALA A 34 13.90 -0.13 1.80
CA ALA A 34 14.21 -1.26 2.67
C ALA A 34 12.98 -2.13 2.82
N GLU A 35 13.17 -3.43 2.88
CA GLU A 35 12.10 -4.39 3.02
C GLU A 35 12.39 -5.27 4.24
N THR A 36 11.44 -5.33 5.17
CA THR A 36 11.47 -6.27 6.28
C THR A 36 10.52 -7.41 5.91
N ILE A 37 11.11 -8.53 5.54
CA ILE A 37 10.36 -9.74 5.21
C ILE A 37 10.41 -10.64 6.44
N GLY A 38 9.25 -10.91 7.03
CA GLY A 38 9.13 -11.86 8.14
C GLY A 38 9.57 -13.27 7.71
N MET A 39 9.94 -14.12 8.69
CA MET A 39 10.40 -15.50 8.48
C MET A 39 9.40 -16.38 7.72
N ALA A 40 8.11 -16.06 7.73
CA ALA A 40 7.06 -16.75 6.98
C ALA A 40 6.84 -16.06 5.63
N GLN A 41 7.28 -16.69 4.54
CA GLN A 41 7.05 -16.19 3.18
C GLN A 41 5.56 -16.11 2.77
N ARG A 42 4.67 -16.78 3.51
CA ARG A 42 3.21 -16.72 3.35
C ARG A 42 2.55 -16.46 4.69
N GLY A 43 1.74 -15.38 4.75
CA GLY A 43 1.01 -15.01 5.95
C GLY A 43 1.82 -14.30 7.04
N GLY A 44 3.13 -14.05 6.83
CA GLY A 44 3.96 -13.23 7.72
C GLY A 44 3.84 -11.75 7.40
N CYS A 45 4.09 -10.90 8.40
CA CYS A 45 4.15 -9.45 8.23
C CYS A 45 5.25 -9.06 7.23
N VAL A 46 4.93 -8.19 6.29
CA VAL A 46 5.86 -7.59 5.33
C VAL A 46 5.73 -6.08 5.41
N VAL A 47 6.83 -5.41 5.71
CA VAL A 47 6.89 -3.94 5.73
C VAL A 47 7.96 -3.48 4.75
N SER A 48 7.56 -2.60 3.83
CA SER A 48 8.47 -1.96 2.89
C SER A 48 8.55 -0.47 3.21
N HIS A 49 9.75 0.06 3.31
CA HIS A 49 10.04 1.48 3.44
C HIS A 49 10.45 2.02 2.08
N VAL A 50 9.84 3.14 1.65
CA VAL A 50 10.24 3.85 0.43
C VAL A 50 10.45 5.31 0.80
N ARG A 51 11.65 5.82 0.54
CA ARG A 51 11.98 7.23 0.75
C ARG A 51 12.44 7.85 -0.55
N THR A 52 11.86 9.00 -0.89
CA THR A 52 12.24 9.78 -2.09
C THR A 52 12.47 11.23 -1.72
N GLY A 53 13.48 11.86 -2.33
CA GLY A 53 13.82 13.26 -2.06
C GLY A 53 15.13 13.68 -2.70
N LYS A 54 15.61 14.87 -2.33
CA LYS A 54 16.90 15.41 -2.83
C LYS A 54 18.11 14.77 -2.13
N HIS A 55 17.96 14.43 -0.84
CA HIS A 55 19.00 13.84 -0.02
C HIS A 55 18.39 12.84 0.97
N ILE A 56 18.92 11.63 1.01
CA ILE A 56 18.41 10.54 1.86
C ILE A 56 19.59 9.68 2.32
N ASP A 57 19.85 9.70 3.62
CA ASP A 57 20.98 8.97 4.21
C ASP A 57 20.62 7.52 4.56
N SER A 58 19.39 7.28 5.02
CA SER A 58 18.92 5.96 5.46
C SER A 58 17.68 5.51 4.67
N PRO A 59 17.58 4.22 4.32
CA PRO A 59 16.39 3.67 3.68
C PRO A 59 15.22 3.55 4.66
N LEU A 60 15.45 3.47 5.96
CA LEU A 60 14.40 3.32 6.96
C LEU A 60 13.69 4.64 7.22
N VAL A 61 12.38 4.61 7.20
CA VAL A 61 11.53 5.73 7.63
C VAL A 61 11.57 5.77 9.17
N PRO A 62 11.95 6.89 9.79
CA PRO A 62 11.88 7.01 11.24
C PRO A 62 10.45 7.01 11.77
N VAL A 63 10.26 6.63 13.02
CA VAL A 63 8.98 6.72 13.74
C VAL A 63 8.46 8.15 13.68
N GLY A 64 7.16 8.32 13.39
CA GLY A 64 6.48 9.61 13.27
C GLY A 64 6.87 10.45 12.05
N GLN A 65 7.51 9.86 11.02
CA GLN A 65 7.99 10.58 9.85
C GLN A 65 7.40 10.09 8.51
N ALA A 66 6.54 9.09 8.52
CA ALA A 66 5.87 8.64 7.30
C ALA A 66 4.83 9.67 6.84
N ASP A 67 4.96 10.13 5.61
CA ASP A 67 3.95 10.98 4.95
C ASP A 67 2.70 10.17 4.64
N ILE A 68 2.88 8.88 4.30
CA ILE A 68 1.81 7.97 3.92
C ILE A 68 2.10 6.54 4.41
N ILE A 69 1.04 5.86 4.84
CA ILE A 69 1.00 4.41 5.04
C ILE A 69 0.04 3.81 4.00
N ILE A 70 0.50 2.77 3.28
CA ILE A 70 -0.35 1.96 2.41
C ILE A 70 -0.51 0.59 3.08
N GLY A 71 -1.67 0.36 3.69
CA GLY A 71 -2.02 -0.87 4.39
C GLY A 71 -2.76 -1.85 3.48
N PHE A 72 -2.14 -2.96 3.19
CA PHE A 72 -2.75 -4.04 2.41
C PHE A 72 -3.67 -4.92 3.26
N GLU A 73 -3.56 -4.76 4.58
CA GLU A 73 -4.31 -5.48 5.59
C GLU A 73 -4.52 -4.57 6.80
N PRO A 74 -5.75 -4.50 7.40
CA PRO A 74 -6.06 -3.55 8.47
C PRO A 74 -5.15 -3.64 9.70
N ALA A 75 -4.85 -4.84 10.22
CA ALA A 75 -4.00 -4.98 11.41
C ALA A 75 -2.55 -4.56 11.12
N GLU A 76 -2.04 -4.82 9.91
CA GLU A 76 -0.70 -4.39 9.53
C GLU A 76 -0.62 -2.86 9.36
N ALA A 77 -1.71 -2.23 8.89
CA ALA A 77 -1.84 -0.77 8.88
C ALA A 77 -1.79 -0.21 10.30
N VAL A 78 -2.57 -0.76 11.24
CA VAL A 78 -2.57 -0.34 12.65
C VAL A 78 -1.18 -0.50 13.29
N ARG A 79 -0.50 -1.63 13.06
CA ARG A 79 0.87 -1.85 13.55
C ARG A 79 1.87 -0.83 13.04
N SER A 80 1.60 -0.25 11.87
CA SER A 80 2.47 0.74 11.22
C SER A 80 2.13 2.18 11.60
N LEU A 81 1.02 2.45 12.30
CA LEU A 81 0.62 3.81 12.71
C LEU A 81 1.69 4.59 13.49
N PRO A 82 2.54 3.97 14.34
CA PRO A 82 3.62 4.71 15.00
C PRO A 82 4.58 5.41 14.03
N TYR A 83 4.66 4.96 12.78
CA TYR A 83 5.47 5.63 11.76
C TYR A 83 4.78 6.84 11.13
N LEU A 84 3.44 6.92 11.18
CA LEU A 84 2.68 7.99 10.52
C LEU A 84 2.95 9.32 11.21
N LYS A 85 3.28 10.35 10.45
CA LYS A 85 3.40 11.71 10.98
C LYS A 85 2.01 12.31 11.25
N LYS A 86 1.95 13.32 12.09
CA LYS A 86 0.71 14.11 12.29
C LYS A 86 0.25 14.70 10.95
N GLY A 87 -1.04 14.52 10.63
CA GLY A 87 -1.62 14.93 9.34
C GLY A 87 -1.17 14.09 8.14
N GLY A 88 -0.48 12.98 8.36
CA GLY A 88 -0.17 12.00 7.32
C GLY A 88 -1.41 11.25 6.86
N THR A 89 -1.31 10.58 5.72
CA THR A 89 -2.43 9.84 5.10
C THR A 89 -2.25 8.35 5.27
N ALA A 90 -3.32 7.61 5.59
CA ALA A 90 -3.36 6.16 5.50
C ALA A 90 -4.32 5.72 4.40
N VAL A 91 -3.84 4.88 3.47
CA VAL A 91 -4.64 4.23 2.43
C VAL A 91 -4.69 2.75 2.76
N VAL A 92 -5.86 2.21 3.09
CA VAL A 92 -5.97 0.87 3.67
C VAL A 92 -7.03 0.03 2.94
N ALA A 93 -6.69 -1.22 2.64
CA ALA A 93 -7.66 -2.19 2.14
C ALA A 93 -8.66 -2.55 3.25
N ARG A 94 -9.95 -2.57 2.90
CA ARG A 94 -11.02 -2.96 3.86
C ARG A 94 -10.95 -4.44 4.24
N LYS A 95 -10.47 -5.30 3.34
CA LYS A 95 -10.46 -6.74 3.56
C LYS A 95 -9.34 -7.17 4.50
N ALA A 96 -9.72 -7.82 5.58
CA ALA A 96 -8.80 -8.49 6.49
C ALA A 96 -8.34 -9.85 5.94
N VAL A 97 -7.10 -10.21 6.29
CA VAL A 97 -6.55 -11.55 6.04
C VAL A 97 -6.41 -12.28 7.37
N ARG A 98 -7.23 -13.30 7.56
CA ARG A 98 -7.23 -14.07 8.82
C ARG A 98 -5.85 -14.73 9.03
N PRO A 99 -5.17 -14.46 10.15
CA PRO A 99 -3.91 -15.12 10.46
C PRO A 99 -4.09 -16.63 10.57
N VAL A 100 -3.08 -17.40 10.14
CA VAL A 100 -3.11 -18.88 10.26
C VAL A 100 -3.28 -19.31 11.72
N THR A 101 -2.65 -18.58 12.65
CA THR A 101 -2.76 -18.82 14.10
C THR A 101 -4.17 -18.61 14.64
N ALA A 102 -4.97 -17.73 14.07
CA ALA A 102 -6.36 -17.51 14.47
C ALA A 102 -7.24 -18.74 14.20
N SER A 103 -6.87 -19.59 13.24
CA SER A 103 -7.53 -20.86 12.97
C SER A 103 -7.31 -21.88 14.09
N LEU A 104 -6.20 -21.78 14.82
CA LEU A 104 -5.85 -22.65 15.94
C LEU A 104 -6.52 -22.24 17.24
N THR A 105 -6.82 -20.93 17.42
CA THR A 105 -7.40 -20.38 18.65
C THR A 105 -8.91 -20.21 18.61
N GLY A 106 -9.56 -20.48 17.45
CA GLY A 106 -11.00 -20.28 17.28
C GLY A 106 -11.43 -18.81 17.25
N SER A 107 -10.50 -17.84 17.27
CA SER A 107 -10.83 -16.42 17.25
C SER A 107 -11.41 -16.00 15.90
N SER A 108 -12.48 -15.21 15.93
CA SER A 108 -13.03 -14.57 14.73
C SER A 108 -12.28 -13.26 14.50
N TYR A 109 -11.45 -13.19 13.47
CA TYR A 109 -10.85 -11.93 13.01
C TYR A 109 -11.43 -11.56 11.63
N ASP A 110 -12.09 -10.43 11.55
CA ASP A 110 -12.67 -9.87 10.33
C ASP A 110 -12.13 -8.47 9.98
N GLY A 111 -11.30 -7.90 10.86
CA GLY A 111 -10.67 -6.59 10.69
C GLY A 111 -11.52 -5.39 11.09
N SER A 112 -12.79 -5.60 11.54
CA SER A 112 -13.69 -4.50 11.88
C SER A 112 -13.14 -3.61 12.99
N ASP A 113 -12.59 -4.19 14.06
CA ASP A 113 -11.98 -3.46 15.17
C ASP A 113 -10.78 -2.62 14.72
N MET A 114 -9.99 -3.15 13.79
CA MET A 114 -8.84 -2.45 13.23
C MET A 114 -9.26 -1.27 12.34
N LEU A 115 -10.31 -1.46 11.54
CA LEU A 115 -10.87 -0.38 10.71
C LEU A 115 -11.50 0.71 11.57
N ALA A 116 -12.22 0.36 12.65
CA ALA A 116 -12.74 1.32 13.62
C ALA A 116 -11.60 2.12 14.26
N TYR A 117 -10.57 1.42 14.76
CA TYR A 117 -9.39 2.06 15.35
C TYR A 117 -8.69 3.03 14.37
N LEU A 118 -8.54 2.65 13.10
CA LEU A 118 -7.98 3.52 12.07
C LEU A 118 -8.83 4.78 11.87
N SER A 119 -10.16 4.63 11.82
CA SER A 119 -11.09 5.74 11.63
C SER A 119 -11.07 6.74 12.79
N GLU A 120 -10.79 6.29 14.00
CA GLU A 120 -10.69 7.15 15.19
C GLU A 120 -9.33 7.85 15.32
N ASN A 121 -8.25 7.25 14.78
CA ASN A 121 -6.87 7.70 15.04
C ASN A 121 -6.15 8.28 13.83
N VAL A 122 -6.75 8.25 12.63
CA VAL A 122 -6.15 8.77 11.40
C VAL A 122 -7.01 9.87 10.80
N GLU A 123 -6.51 11.10 10.77
CA GLU A 123 -7.24 12.26 10.23
C GLU A 123 -7.54 12.12 8.73
N ARG A 124 -6.61 11.54 7.96
CA ARG A 124 -6.72 11.36 6.52
C ARG A 124 -6.69 9.87 6.18
N LEU A 125 -7.83 9.22 6.33
CA LEU A 125 -8.01 7.80 6.06
C LEU A 125 -8.75 7.58 4.74
N ILE A 126 -8.17 6.78 3.86
CA ILE A 126 -8.79 6.33 2.61
C ILE A 126 -8.97 4.81 2.70
N LEU A 127 -10.20 4.35 2.79
CA LEU A 127 -10.53 2.93 2.86
C LEU A 127 -10.90 2.42 1.47
N VAL A 128 -10.16 1.42 0.97
CA VAL A 128 -10.33 0.88 -0.38
C VAL A 128 -11.01 -0.48 -0.33
N ASP A 129 -12.15 -0.64 -0.99
CA ASP A 129 -12.74 -1.94 -1.28
C ASP A 129 -11.98 -2.62 -2.42
N GLY A 130 -10.80 -3.13 -2.06
CA GLY A 130 -9.92 -3.81 -3.02
C GLY A 130 -10.51 -5.10 -3.56
N GLU A 131 -11.42 -5.74 -2.82
CA GLU A 131 -12.08 -6.98 -3.26
C GLU A 131 -13.07 -6.69 -4.41
N ALA A 132 -13.89 -5.64 -4.29
CA ALA A 132 -14.78 -5.21 -5.35
C ALA A 132 -13.99 -4.82 -6.61
N ILE A 133 -12.88 -4.09 -6.46
CA ILE A 133 -12.01 -3.73 -7.59
C ILE A 133 -11.40 -4.99 -8.24
N CYS A 134 -10.83 -5.90 -7.46
CA CYS A 134 -10.25 -7.14 -7.97
C CYS A 134 -11.28 -7.99 -8.72
N LYS A 135 -12.52 -8.06 -8.22
CA LYS A 135 -13.63 -8.76 -8.86
C LYS A 135 -14.00 -8.09 -10.20
N ALA A 136 -14.12 -6.78 -10.22
CA ALA A 136 -14.46 -6.02 -11.44
C ALA A 136 -13.37 -6.13 -12.51
N VAL A 137 -12.10 -6.16 -12.12
CA VAL A 137 -10.94 -6.32 -13.02
C VAL A 137 -10.73 -7.79 -13.43
N GLY A 138 -11.25 -8.74 -12.66
CA GLY A 138 -11.15 -10.17 -12.94
C GLY A 138 -9.89 -10.85 -12.40
N SER A 139 -9.18 -10.24 -11.44
CA SER A 139 -7.98 -10.83 -10.86
C SER A 139 -7.73 -10.38 -9.41
N PRO A 140 -7.50 -11.31 -8.46
CA PRO A 140 -7.13 -10.95 -7.10
C PRO A 140 -5.69 -10.40 -6.99
N LYS A 141 -4.88 -10.56 -8.05
CA LYS A 141 -3.46 -10.17 -8.06
C LYS A 141 -3.23 -8.67 -8.28
N VAL A 142 -4.31 -7.89 -8.53
CA VAL A 142 -4.19 -6.44 -8.79
C VAL A 142 -4.50 -5.57 -7.57
N LEU A 143 -4.70 -6.15 -6.39
CA LEU A 143 -4.96 -5.41 -5.15
C LEU A 143 -3.88 -4.35 -4.89
N ASN A 144 -2.63 -4.71 -5.07
CA ASN A 144 -1.49 -3.82 -4.88
C ASN A 144 -1.54 -2.60 -5.80
N ILE A 145 -1.96 -2.78 -7.04
CA ILE A 145 -2.08 -1.68 -8.00
C ILE A 145 -3.33 -0.83 -7.71
N ALA A 146 -4.42 -1.43 -7.25
CA ALA A 146 -5.60 -0.69 -6.81
C ALA A 146 -5.28 0.23 -5.61
N LEU A 147 -4.59 -0.30 -4.59
CA LEU A 147 -4.14 0.51 -3.45
C LEU A 147 -3.14 1.60 -3.87
N LEU A 148 -2.22 1.27 -4.77
CA LEU A 148 -1.30 2.25 -5.34
C LEU A 148 -2.05 3.37 -6.07
N GLY A 149 -3.10 3.04 -6.84
CA GLY A 149 -3.97 4.02 -7.49
C GLY A 149 -4.62 4.98 -6.50
N ALA A 150 -5.18 4.45 -5.40
CA ALA A 150 -5.76 5.27 -4.34
C ALA A 150 -4.73 6.14 -3.61
N ALA A 151 -3.46 5.74 -3.64
CA ALA A 151 -2.36 6.43 -2.97
C ALA A 151 -1.66 7.48 -3.85
N LEU A 152 -1.96 7.62 -5.15
CA LEU A 152 -1.21 8.49 -6.06
C LEU A 152 -1.20 9.95 -5.64
N GLU A 153 -2.37 10.48 -5.25
CA GLU A 153 -2.49 11.86 -4.81
C GLU A 153 -1.64 12.14 -3.55
N PRO A 154 -1.80 11.41 -2.44
CA PRO A 154 -0.97 11.64 -1.26
C PRO A 154 0.51 11.30 -1.46
N LEU A 155 0.87 10.46 -2.45
CA LEU A 155 2.26 10.24 -2.87
C LEU A 155 2.83 11.40 -3.70
N GLY A 156 1.97 12.27 -4.25
CA GLY A 156 2.37 13.32 -5.18
C GLY A 156 2.87 12.77 -6.53
N ILE A 157 2.38 11.60 -6.94
CA ILE A 157 2.77 10.94 -8.20
C ILE A 157 1.66 11.16 -9.23
N ASP A 158 2.05 11.68 -10.40
CA ASP A 158 1.11 11.84 -11.53
C ASP A 158 0.67 10.49 -12.09
N ALA A 159 -0.62 10.41 -12.48
CA ALA A 159 -1.20 9.17 -12.98
C ALA A 159 -0.52 8.67 -14.25
N GLY A 160 -0.23 9.56 -15.21
CA GLY A 160 0.46 9.22 -16.46
C GLY A 160 1.88 8.74 -16.21
N GLN A 161 2.57 9.32 -15.23
CA GLN A 161 3.87 8.85 -14.80
C GLN A 161 3.80 7.42 -14.27
N MET A 162 2.84 7.12 -13.38
CA MET A 162 2.68 5.76 -12.84
C MET A 162 2.26 4.76 -13.91
N GLU A 163 1.40 5.15 -14.85
CA GLU A 163 1.05 4.30 -15.99
C GLU A 163 2.28 3.91 -16.81
N ASN A 164 3.17 4.86 -17.10
CA ASN A 164 4.42 4.59 -17.82
C ASN A 164 5.32 3.63 -17.05
N VAL A 165 5.43 3.81 -15.73
CA VAL A 165 6.17 2.90 -14.85
C VAL A 165 5.58 1.49 -14.87
N ILE A 166 4.25 1.36 -14.81
CA ILE A 166 3.56 0.06 -14.89
C ILE A 166 3.85 -0.60 -16.23
N ARG A 167 3.70 0.13 -17.36
CA ARG A 167 3.97 -0.39 -18.70
C ARG A 167 5.41 -0.91 -18.86
N ALA A 168 6.37 -0.24 -18.23
CA ALA A 168 7.77 -0.65 -18.25
C ALA A 168 8.11 -1.81 -17.30
N SER A 169 7.31 -2.02 -16.27
CA SER A 169 7.64 -2.95 -15.17
C SER A 169 6.89 -4.27 -15.21
N VAL A 170 5.70 -4.30 -15.83
CA VAL A 170 4.88 -5.52 -15.90
C VAL A 170 4.93 -6.17 -17.26
N ARG A 171 4.70 -7.49 -17.32
CA ARG A 171 4.66 -8.22 -18.59
C ARG A 171 3.54 -7.68 -19.48
N PRO A 172 3.72 -7.58 -20.83
CA PRO A 172 2.76 -6.97 -21.75
C PRO A 172 1.32 -7.44 -21.58
N GLN A 173 1.11 -8.73 -21.39
CA GLN A 173 -0.20 -9.36 -21.22
C GLN A 173 -0.98 -8.90 -19.97
N PHE A 174 -0.32 -8.27 -19.00
CA PHE A 174 -0.94 -7.81 -17.76
C PHE A 174 -1.08 -6.28 -17.69
N ILE A 175 -0.58 -5.53 -18.67
CA ILE A 175 -0.58 -4.06 -18.65
C ILE A 175 -2.00 -3.53 -18.50
N ASP A 176 -2.91 -3.90 -19.39
CA ASP A 176 -4.28 -3.37 -19.41
C ASP A 176 -5.03 -3.66 -18.12
N MET A 177 -4.85 -4.85 -17.56
CA MET A 177 -5.45 -5.25 -16.30
C MET A 177 -4.93 -4.40 -15.13
N ASN A 178 -3.61 -4.14 -15.09
CA ASN A 178 -3.02 -3.31 -14.06
C ASN A 178 -3.44 -1.84 -14.20
N LEU A 179 -3.51 -1.29 -15.40
CA LEU A 179 -4.00 0.07 -15.63
C LEU A 179 -5.46 0.23 -15.22
N LYS A 180 -6.34 -0.75 -15.54
CA LYS A 180 -7.72 -0.75 -15.05
C LYS A 180 -7.80 -0.74 -13.51
N ALA A 181 -6.95 -1.52 -12.84
CA ALA A 181 -6.89 -1.54 -11.38
C ALA A 181 -6.39 -0.21 -10.80
N LEU A 182 -5.37 0.41 -11.41
CA LEU A 182 -4.85 1.72 -11.01
C LEU A 182 -5.97 2.77 -11.04
N HIS A 183 -6.67 2.89 -12.18
CA HIS A 183 -7.76 3.84 -12.35
C HIS A 183 -8.94 3.56 -11.41
N ALA A 184 -9.27 2.29 -11.18
CA ALA A 184 -10.32 1.93 -10.22
C ALA A 184 -9.94 2.35 -8.80
N GLY A 185 -8.68 2.20 -8.39
CA GLY A 185 -8.17 2.69 -7.11
C GLY A 185 -8.22 4.20 -6.98
N MET A 186 -7.82 4.95 -8.02
CA MET A 186 -7.94 6.42 -8.05
C MET A 186 -9.39 6.87 -7.87
N ASN A 187 -10.32 6.21 -8.57
CA ASN A 187 -11.74 6.53 -8.47
C ASN A 187 -12.33 6.19 -7.09
N ALA A 188 -11.84 5.12 -6.44
CA ALA A 188 -12.25 4.76 -5.08
C ALA A 188 -11.83 5.84 -4.07
N ALA A 189 -10.60 6.35 -4.16
CA ALA A 189 -10.11 7.41 -3.27
C ALA A 189 -10.92 8.71 -3.38
N ARG A 190 -11.37 9.08 -4.58
CA ARG A 190 -12.20 10.29 -4.80
C ARG A 190 -13.59 10.23 -4.19
N LYS A 191 -14.11 9.03 -3.89
CA LYS A 191 -15.43 8.85 -3.29
C LYS A 191 -15.40 8.89 -1.77
N GLU A 192 -14.24 8.73 -1.17
CA GLU A 192 -14.02 8.74 0.28
C GLU A 192 -13.62 10.16 0.79
N GLN A 193 -13.33 11.10 -0.11
CA GLN A 193 -13.10 12.52 0.19
C GLN A 193 -14.41 13.32 0.18
#